data_c50f47aa7dfb33b90091a70c61d47c57
#
_entry.id   c50f47aa7dfb33b90091a70c61d47c57
#
_cell.length_a   1.000
_cell.length_b   1.000
_cell.length_c   1.000
_cell.angle_alpha   90.00
_cell.angle_beta   90.00
_cell.angle_gamma   90.00
#
_symmetry.space_group_name_H-M   'P 1'
#
loop_
_entity.id
_entity.type
_entity.pdbx_description
1 polymer ?
#
loop_
_entity_poly.entity_id
_entity_poly.type
_entity_poly.pdbx_seq_one_letter_code
_entity_poly.pdbx_strand_id
1 'polypeptide(L)' 'MKFRDYYEILGVERNATQDEIKRAYRKLARKYHPDVSKEPDAEARFKEVGEANEVLRDPEKRAAYDRMGENW' A
#
# COMPACT_ATOMS: atom_id res chain seq x y z
N MET A 1 -13.40 13.32 5.14
CA MET A 1 -12.36 12.28 5.24
C MET A 1 -11.77 12.04 3.87
N LYS A 2 -10.45 12.08 3.79
CA LYS A 2 -9.79 11.88 2.50
C LYS A 2 -9.66 10.40 2.20
N PHE A 3 -10.04 10.01 0.99
CA PHE A 3 -9.81 8.67 0.49
C PHE A 3 -8.33 8.48 0.20
N ARG A 4 -7.73 7.46 0.78
CA ARG A 4 -6.33 7.13 0.52
C ARG A 4 -6.25 6.12 -0.61
N ASP A 5 -5.45 6.45 -1.62
CA ASP A 5 -5.25 5.55 -2.75
C ASP A 5 -4.11 4.59 -2.42
N TYR A 6 -4.45 3.42 -1.91
CA TYR A 6 -3.47 2.40 -1.54
C TYR A 6 -2.71 1.86 -2.74
N TYR A 7 -3.32 1.84 -3.91
CA TYR A 7 -2.61 1.43 -5.13
C TYR A 7 -1.51 2.42 -5.46
N GLU A 8 -1.79 3.70 -5.33
CA GLU A 8 -0.79 4.75 -5.54
C GLU A 8 0.33 4.66 -4.51
N ILE A 9 -0.01 4.42 -3.25
CA ILE A 9 0.99 4.27 -2.19
C ILE A 9 1.96 3.13 -2.50
N LEU A 10 1.45 2.00 -3.00
CA LEU A 10 2.30 0.88 -3.40
C LEU A 10 2.92 1.04 -4.78
N GLY A 11 2.47 2.04 -5.56
CA GLY A 11 2.98 2.25 -6.91
C GLY A 11 2.55 1.19 -7.89
N VAL A 12 1.35 0.63 -7.72
CA VAL A 12 0.80 -0.38 -8.62
C VAL A 12 -0.53 0.10 -9.20
N GLU A 13 -0.97 -0.55 -10.27
CA GLU A 13 -2.24 -0.24 -10.89
C GLU A 13 -3.40 -0.92 -10.15
N ARG A 14 -4.61 -0.40 -10.35
CA ARG A 14 -5.80 -0.95 -9.68
C ARG A 14 -6.10 -2.39 -10.11
N ASN A 15 -5.64 -2.80 -11.28
CA ASN A 15 -5.79 -4.15 -11.78
C ASN A 15 -4.60 -5.06 -11.44
N ALA A 16 -3.70 -4.60 -10.59
CA ALA A 16 -2.52 -5.38 -10.20
C ALA A 16 -2.93 -6.71 -9.57
N THR A 17 -2.18 -7.76 -9.87
CA THR A 17 -2.41 -9.07 -9.26
C THR A 17 -1.98 -9.04 -7.81
N GLN A 18 -2.45 -10.02 -7.02
CA GLN A 18 -2.04 -10.16 -5.63
C GLN A 18 -0.52 -10.33 -5.52
N ASP A 19 0.09 -11.03 -6.47
CA ASP A 19 1.54 -11.22 -6.50
C ASP A 19 2.28 -9.90 -6.76
N GLU A 20 1.77 -9.09 -7.67
CA GLU A 20 2.35 -7.78 -7.96
C GLU A 20 2.27 -6.86 -6.75
N ILE A 21 1.16 -6.89 -6.03
CA ILE A 21 0.97 -6.11 -4.80
C ILE A 21 2.00 -6.54 -3.75
N LYS A 22 2.17 -7.84 -3.58
CA LYS A 22 3.14 -8.40 -2.63
C LYS A 22 4.57 -7.96 -2.95
N ARG A 23 4.95 -8.01 -4.22
CA ARG A 23 6.28 -7.60 -4.66
C ARG A 23 6.50 -6.11 -4.43
N ALA A 24 5.51 -5.30 -4.76
CA ALA A 24 5.59 -3.86 -4.55
C ALA A 24 5.76 -3.53 -3.08
N TYR A 25 5.00 -4.18 -2.22
CA TYR A 25 5.11 -3.99 -0.79
C TYR A 25 6.51 -4.33 -0.28
N ARG A 26 7.05 -5.48 -0.67
CA ARG A 26 8.39 -5.90 -0.25
C ARG A 26 9.46 -4.90 -0.64
N LYS A 27 9.37 -4.37 -1.85
CA LYS A 27 10.32 -3.39 -2.36
C LYS A 27 10.27 -2.10 -1.54
N LEU A 28 9.07 -1.60 -1.28
CA LEU A 28 8.90 -0.36 -0.52
C LEU A 28 9.21 -0.55 0.96
N ALA A 29 8.88 -1.70 1.51
CA ALA A 29 9.20 -2.00 2.91
C ALA A 29 10.71 -1.98 3.14
N ARG A 30 11.49 -2.49 2.19
CA ARG A 30 12.95 -2.41 2.27
C ARG A 30 13.45 -0.99 2.17
N LYS A 31 12.85 -0.22 1.27
CA LYS A 31 13.27 1.15 1.02
C LYS A 31 13.04 2.06 2.23
N TYR A 32 11.91 1.89 2.89
CA TYR A 32 11.50 2.78 3.98
C TYR A 32 11.64 2.17 5.37
N HIS A 33 12.24 0.98 5.50
CA HIS A 33 12.42 0.38 6.82
C HIS A 33 13.24 1.31 7.71
N PRO A 34 12.77 1.63 8.94
CA PRO A 34 13.44 2.61 9.81
C PRO A 34 14.89 2.28 10.12
N ASP A 35 15.24 0.98 10.15
CA ASP A 35 16.61 0.56 10.45
C ASP A 35 17.57 0.76 9.28
N VAL A 36 17.04 0.91 8.07
CA VAL A 36 17.84 1.01 6.85
C VAL A 36 17.78 2.39 6.24
N SER A 37 16.60 2.99 6.22
CA SER A 37 16.39 4.29 5.60
C SER A 37 16.74 5.42 6.56
N LYS A 38 17.46 6.43 6.03
CA LYS A 38 17.81 7.62 6.79
C LYS A 38 16.93 8.82 6.43
N GLU A 39 15.91 8.60 5.60
CA GLU A 39 15.02 9.68 5.22
C GLU A 39 14.16 10.10 6.39
N PRO A 40 13.94 11.43 6.57
CA PRO A 40 13.17 11.93 7.70
C PRO A 40 11.74 11.40 7.79
N ASP A 41 11.13 11.11 6.65
CA ASP A 41 9.75 10.62 6.60
C ASP A 41 9.64 9.11 6.40
N ALA A 42 10.76 8.38 6.53
CA ALA A 42 10.77 6.93 6.30
C ALA A 42 9.78 6.18 7.18
N GLU A 43 9.68 6.54 8.45
CA GLU A 43 8.76 5.90 9.38
C GLU A 43 7.30 6.09 8.96
N ALA A 44 6.94 7.31 8.56
CA ALA A 44 5.59 7.62 8.11
C ALA A 44 5.28 6.86 6.81
N ARG A 45 6.23 6.83 5.88
CA ARG A 45 6.06 6.10 4.62
C ARG A 45 5.92 4.61 4.86
N PHE A 46 6.73 4.07 5.78
CA PHE A 46 6.65 2.65 6.12
C PHE A 46 5.28 2.27 6.65
N LYS A 47 4.71 3.11 7.51
CA LYS A 47 3.37 2.90 8.04
C LYS A 47 2.30 2.91 6.95
N GLU A 48 2.38 3.87 6.04
CA GLU A 48 1.44 3.97 4.91
C GLU A 48 1.52 2.73 4.02
N VAL A 49 2.72 2.30 3.70
CA VAL A 49 2.95 1.11 2.87
C VAL A 49 2.39 -0.13 3.55
N GLY A 50 2.61 -0.27 4.86
CA GLY A 50 2.09 -1.39 5.63
C GLY A 50 0.56 -1.42 5.65
N GLU A 51 -0.06 -0.26 5.83
CA GLU A 51 -1.52 -0.14 5.83
C GLU A 51 -2.10 -0.53 4.47
N ALA A 52 -1.52 0.00 3.40
CA ALA A 52 -1.95 -0.33 2.04
C ALA A 52 -1.84 -1.82 1.76
N ASN A 53 -0.71 -2.41 2.14
CA ASN A 53 -0.51 -3.85 1.93
C ASN A 53 -1.51 -4.68 2.70
N GLU A 54 -1.79 -4.32 3.96
CA GLU A 54 -2.72 -5.08 4.79
C GLU A 54 -4.11 -5.17 4.17
N VAL A 55 -4.55 -4.08 3.56
CA VAL A 55 -5.86 -4.05 2.89
C VAL A 55 -5.82 -4.78 1.56
N LEU A 56 -4.83 -4.49 0.73
CA LEU A 56 -4.79 -5.00 -0.64
C LEU A 56 -4.35 -6.46 -0.75
N ARG A 57 -3.65 -6.98 0.25
CA ARG A 57 -3.24 -8.39 0.25
C ARG A 57 -4.40 -9.35 0.47
N ASP A 58 -5.44 -8.90 1.16
CA ASP A 58 -6.61 -9.70 1.47
C ASP A 58 -7.68 -9.48 0.40
N PRO A 59 -8.07 -10.51 -0.36
CA PRO A 59 -9.06 -10.34 -1.43
C PRO A 59 -10.38 -9.76 -0.95
N GLU A 60 -10.84 -10.10 0.25
CA GLU A 60 -12.08 -9.56 0.80
C GLU A 60 -11.95 -8.09 1.15
N LYS A 61 -10.87 -7.73 1.84
CA LYS A 61 -10.62 -6.34 2.21
C LYS A 61 -10.39 -5.50 0.96
N ARG A 62 -9.67 -6.05 0.00
CA ARG A 62 -9.41 -5.37 -1.26
C ARG A 62 -10.71 -5.09 -2.01
N ALA A 63 -11.61 -6.07 -2.09
CA ALA A 63 -12.90 -5.90 -2.75
C ALA A 63 -13.73 -4.82 -2.06
N ALA A 64 -13.75 -4.82 -0.73
CA ALA A 64 -14.47 -3.80 0.02
C ALA A 64 -13.87 -2.42 -0.19
N TYR A 65 -12.55 -2.33 -0.21
CA TYR A 65 -11.84 -1.08 -0.47
C TYR A 65 -12.15 -0.54 -1.87
N ASP A 66 -12.11 -1.42 -2.87
CA ASP A 66 -12.39 -1.02 -4.25
C ASP A 66 -13.82 -0.50 -4.40
N ARG A 67 -14.75 -1.13 -3.71
CA ARG A 67 -16.15 -0.73 -3.71
C ARG A 67 -16.33 0.66 -3.09
N MET A 68 -15.64 0.91 -1.98
CA MET A 68 -15.64 2.22 -1.34
C MET A 68 -15.05 3.29 -2.26
N GLY A 69 -13.97 2.96 -2.93
CA GLY A 69 -13.31 3.88 -3.87
C GLY A 69 -14.19 4.29 -5.02
N GLU A 70 -15.05 3.40 -5.49
CA GLU A 70 -15.98 3.69 -6.57
C GLU A 70 -17.06 4.69 -6.18
N ASN A 71 -17.34 4.80 -4.89
CA ASN A 71 -18.38 5.69 -4.36
C ASN A 71 -17.88 7.08 -3.99
N TRP A 72 -16.60 7.35 -4.18
CA TRP A 72 -16.02 8.66 -3.83
C TRP A 72 -16.07 9.66 -4.98
#